data_133dbb21e9ce9ef952054b1bcee83e76
#
_entry.id   133dbb21e9ce9ef952054b1bcee83e76
#
_cell.length_a   1.000
_cell.length_b   1.000
_cell.length_c   1.000
_cell.angle_alpha   90.00
_cell.angle_beta   90.00
_cell.angle_gamma   90.00
#
_symmetry.space_group_name_H-M   'P 1'
#
loop_
_entity.id
_entity.type
_entity.pdbx_description
1 polymer ?
#
loop_
_entity_poly.entity_id
_entity_poly.type
_entity_poly.pdbx_seq_one_letter_code
_entity_poly.pdbx_strand_id
1 'polypeptide(L)'
;MTRSMRLLLCGIAWACLPFAMGAEGTSSPYTDAIGDIDPGISTASGTLDITGMEVSNTSTDINFKLTVNGDVAATDWGKFMVGIATGKTDGTLTGNGWSRPINLSYDNDPFAVQIIGMNHWIGTWVDNGGGSQLYNYNSTTSTWDGPATLTSFSFTGGATSEINMSIPLASMGVIPGDVIYFDAYSSGGGDGDSAIDSLANPNVAVTDWGGPYTSYATAAGGPGLNSYTVAVPEPGTLGLGVAMLTGAGFELRRRRRRR
;
A
#
# COMPACT_ATOMS: atom_id res chain seq x y z
N MET A 1 12.51 -62.24 44.69
CA MET A 1 11.98 -60.86 44.89
C MET A 1 12.45 -60.00 43.74
N THR A 2 11.65 -59.86 42.68
CA THR A 2 11.94 -59.13 41.49
C THR A 2 11.04 -57.89 41.45
N ARG A 3 11.62 -56.68 41.61
CA ARG A 3 10.91 -55.40 41.50
C ARG A 3 10.90 -54.94 40.06
N SER A 4 9.75 -54.95 39.44
CA SER A 4 9.51 -54.35 38.12
C SER A 4 9.44 -52.82 38.22
N MET A 5 10.38 -52.16 37.59
CA MET A 5 10.43 -50.69 37.42
C MET A 5 9.60 -50.32 36.18
N ARG A 6 8.43 -49.69 36.37
CA ARG A 6 7.61 -49.17 35.29
C ARG A 6 8.16 -47.80 34.87
N LEU A 7 8.72 -47.75 33.67
CA LEU A 7 9.11 -46.48 33.00
C LEU A 7 7.85 -45.74 32.53
N LEU A 8 7.62 -44.54 33.08
CA LEU A 8 6.55 -43.68 32.64
C LEU A 8 7.12 -42.80 31.50
N LEU A 9 6.80 -43.12 30.24
CA LEU A 9 7.07 -42.25 29.10
C LEU A 9 6.11 -41.06 29.14
N CYS A 10 6.65 -39.91 29.48
CA CYS A 10 5.94 -38.63 29.38
C CYS A 10 6.06 -38.14 27.91
N GLY A 11 5.05 -38.45 27.09
CA GLY A 11 4.98 -37.93 25.72
C GLY A 11 4.67 -36.43 25.74
N ILE A 12 5.65 -35.61 25.40
CA ILE A 12 5.44 -34.17 25.12
C ILE A 12 4.83 -34.06 23.74
N ALA A 13 3.52 -33.91 23.67
CA ALA A 13 2.85 -33.53 22.44
C ALA A 13 3.23 -32.08 22.11
N TRP A 14 4.06 -31.89 21.12
CA TRP A 14 4.27 -30.58 20.49
C TRP A 14 2.97 -30.23 19.78
N ALA A 15 2.19 -29.34 20.39
CA ALA A 15 1.10 -28.68 19.70
C ALA A 15 1.72 -27.72 18.69
N CYS A 16 1.70 -28.10 17.40
CA CYS A 16 1.86 -27.12 16.32
C CYS A 16 0.74 -26.10 16.48
N LEU A 17 1.05 -24.94 17.03
CA LEU A 17 0.17 -23.77 16.98
C LEU A 17 0.12 -23.36 15.51
N PRO A 18 -1.04 -23.37 14.85
CA PRO A 18 -1.16 -22.76 13.55
C PRO A 18 -0.82 -21.27 13.73
N PHE A 19 0.14 -20.78 12.97
CA PHE A 19 0.34 -19.35 12.82
C PHE A 19 -1.00 -18.78 12.33
N ALA A 20 -1.66 -18.00 13.17
CA ALA A 20 -2.80 -17.22 12.74
C ALA A 20 -2.28 -16.22 11.72
N MET A 21 -2.56 -16.45 10.43
CA MET A 21 -2.47 -15.39 9.44
C MET A 21 -3.44 -14.32 9.92
N GLY A 22 -2.92 -13.14 10.26
CA GLY A 22 -3.74 -12.02 10.66
C GLY A 22 -4.79 -11.75 9.57
N ALA A 23 -6.03 -11.52 9.96
CA ALA A 23 -7.05 -11.09 9.03
C ALA A 23 -6.60 -9.75 8.43
N GLU A 24 -6.77 -9.61 7.12
CA GLU A 24 -6.53 -8.34 6.45
C GLU A 24 -7.49 -7.29 7.00
N GLY A 25 -7.01 -6.05 7.16
CA GLY A 25 -7.87 -4.91 7.43
C GLY A 25 -8.86 -4.71 6.28
N THR A 26 -10.00 -4.09 6.56
CA THR A 26 -11.00 -3.75 5.53
C THR A 26 -10.35 -2.95 4.41
N SER A 27 -10.53 -3.40 3.16
CA SER A 27 -10.05 -2.64 2.01
C SER A 27 -10.90 -1.37 1.81
N SER A 28 -10.24 -0.27 1.48
CA SER A 28 -10.89 0.99 1.10
C SER A 28 -10.72 1.17 -0.40
N PRO A 29 -11.81 1.18 -1.18
CA PRO A 29 -11.76 1.45 -2.61
C PRO A 29 -11.72 2.96 -2.89
N TYR A 30 -10.94 3.32 -3.91
CA TYR A 30 -10.86 4.66 -4.50
C TYR A 30 -11.11 4.51 -5.99
N THR A 31 -11.84 5.44 -6.58
CA THR A 31 -12.23 5.39 -7.99
C THR A 31 -11.71 6.62 -8.72
N ASP A 32 -11.39 6.43 -9.98
CA ASP A 32 -11.00 7.46 -10.91
C ASP A 32 -11.84 7.40 -12.19
N ALA A 33 -11.82 8.46 -12.96
CA ALA A 33 -12.53 8.53 -14.23
C ALA A 33 -11.78 7.75 -15.31
N ILE A 34 -12.51 7.14 -16.22
CA ILE A 34 -11.92 6.45 -17.36
C ILE A 34 -11.79 7.43 -18.53
N GLY A 35 -10.60 7.54 -19.11
CA GLY A 35 -10.35 8.30 -20.30
C GLY A 35 -10.11 9.80 -20.06
N ASP A 36 -9.63 10.19 -18.89
CA ASP A 36 -9.26 11.55 -18.52
C ASP A 36 -7.78 11.90 -18.77
N ILE A 37 -7.06 11.02 -19.46
CA ILE A 37 -5.77 11.34 -20.08
C ILE A 37 -5.97 12.24 -21.30
N ASP A 38 -5.09 13.23 -21.48
CA ASP A 38 -5.14 14.10 -22.66
C ASP A 38 -5.07 13.28 -23.96
N PRO A 39 -6.00 13.47 -24.91
CA PRO A 39 -6.05 12.67 -26.14
C PRO A 39 -4.84 12.91 -27.06
N GLY A 40 -4.03 13.92 -26.84
CA GLY A 40 -2.76 14.15 -27.52
C GLY A 40 -1.62 13.24 -27.02
N ILE A 41 -1.79 12.62 -25.85
CA ILE A 41 -0.81 11.71 -25.27
C ILE A 41 -1.14 10.27 -25.73
N SER A 42 -0.20 9.64 -26.45
CA SER A 42 -0.37 8.26 -26.87
C SER A 42 -0.08 7.30 -25.73
N THR A 43 -1.08 6.58 -25.25
CA THR A 43 -1.00 5.67 -24.11
C THR A 43 -1.20 4.21 -24.48
N ALA A 44 -1.00 3.83 -25.73
CA ALA A 44 -1.15 2.47 -26.21
C ALA A 44 -2.47 1.79 -25.73
N SER A 45 -3.60 2.40 -26.04
CA SER A 45 -4.94 1.90 -25.72
C SER A 45 -5.35 2.04 -24.23
N GLY A 46 -4.87 3.08 -23.58
CA GLY A 46 -5.30 3.42 -22.21
C GLY A 46 -4.52 2.70 -21.11
N THR A 47 -3.39 2.09 -21.42
CA THR A 47 -2.59 1.34 -20.42
C THR A 47 -1.99 2.18 -19.31
N LEU A 48 -2.12 3.51 -19.37
CA LEU A 48 -1.74 4.43 -18.29
C LEU A 48 -2.94 5.13 -17.63
N ASP A 49 -4.16 4.78 -18.04
CA ASP A 49 -5.42 5.32 -17.55
C ASP A 49 -5.80 4.58 -16.26
N ILE A 50 -5.62 5.20 -15.13
CA ILE A 50 -5.94 4.67 -13.81
C ILE A 50 -7.46 4.68 -13.65
N THR A 51 -8.04 3.60 -13.20
CA THR A 51 -9.50 3.49 -12.98
C THR A 51 -9.86 3.36 -11.51
N GLY A 52 -8.86 3.16 -10.66
CA GLY A 52 -9.04 3.09 -9.23
C GLY A 52 -7.92 2.39 -8.49
N MET A 53 -8.07 2.34 -7.19
CA MET A 53 -7.15 1.65 -6.28
C MET A 53 -7.91 1.07 -5.09
N GLU A 54 -7.46 -0.08 -4.61
CA GLU A 54 -7.83 -0.58 -3.29
C GLU A 54 -6.62 -0.47 -2.35
N VAL A 55 -6.85 0.04 -1.14
CA VAL A 55 -5.83 0.09 -0.08
C VAL A 55 -6.29 -0.77 1.08
N SER A 56 -5.42 -1.63 1.55
CA SER A 56 -5.65 -2.49 2.72
C SER A 56 -4.37 -2.65 3.52
N ASN A 57 -4.45 -3.21 4.72
CA ASN A 57 -3.25 -3.57 5.46
C ASN A 57 -3.40 -4.90 6.21
N THR A 58 -2.28 -5.56 6.41
CA THR A 58 -2.11 -6.63 7.37
C THR A 58 -1.58 -6.04 8.70
N SER A 59 -1.16 -6.89 9.62
CA SER A 59 -0.47 -6.44 10.84
C SER A 59 0.94 -5.88 10.58
N THR A 60 1.52 -6.14 9.41
CA THR A 60 2.91 -5.80 9.09
C THR A 60 3.07 -4.94 7.85
N ASP A 61 2.14 -5.02 6.92
CA ASP A 61 2.28 -4.40 5.60
C ASP A 61 1.03 -3.62 5.21
N ILE A 62 1.22 -2.57 4.42
CA ILE A 62 0.16 -1.91 3.67
C ILE A 62 0.22 -2.36 2.21
N ASN A 63 -0.95 -2.58 1.62
CA ASN A 63 -1.12 -3.08 0.28
C ASN A 63 -1.87 -2.05 -0.55
N PHE A 64 -1.34 -1.76 -1.73
CA PHE A 64 -1.95 -0.94 -2.76
C PHE A 64 -2.21 -1.82 -3.98
N LYS A 65 -3.46 -1.92 -4.40
CA LYS A 65 -3.87 -2.60 -5.62
C LYS A 65 -4.42 -1.56 -6.59
N LEU A 66 -3.58 -1.11 -7.51
CA LEU A 66 -3.93 -0.15 -8.54
C LEU A 66 -4.59 -0.87 -9.71
N THR A 67 -5.70 -0.33 -10.19
CA THR A 67 -6.41 -0.82 -11.38
C THR A 67 -6.21 0.16 -12.52
N VAL A 68 -5.86 -0.36 -13.69
CA VAL A 68 -5.52 0.42 -14.88
C VAL A 68 -6.36 -0.09 -16.05
N ASN A 69 -6.86 0.80 -16.88
CA ASN A 69 -7.52 0.49 -18.14
C ASN A 69 -6.51 -0.10 -19.15
N GLY A 70 -6.89 -1.15 -19.89
CA GLY A 70 -6.02 -1.78 -20.88
C GLY A 70 -5.06 -2.82 -20.30
N ASP A 71 -4.22 -3.38 -21.19
CA ASP A 71 -3.33 -4.52 -20.92
C ASP A 71 -1.88 -4.09 -20.79
N VAL A 72 -1.42 -3.85 -19.56
CA VAL A 72 -0.04 -3.44 -19.28
C VAL A 72 0.98 -4.53 -19.61
N ALA A 73 0.60 -5.81 -19.54
CA ALA A 73 1.48 -6.91 -19.86
C ALA A 73 1.70 -7.06 -21.39
N ALA A 74 0.69 -6.76 -22.19
CA ALA A 74 0.81 -6.75 -23.65
C ALA A 74 1.56 -5.50 -24.15
N THR A 75 1.44 -4.39 -23.46
CA THR A 75 2.11 -3.14 -23.82
C THR A 75 3.60 -3.16 -23.49
N ASP A 76 3.98 -3.85 -22.39
CA ASP A 76 5.35 -3.99 -21.88
C ASP A 76 6.06 -2.63 -21.66
N TRP A 77 5.32 -1.61 -21.23
CA TRP A 77 5.85 -0.32 -20.78
C TRP A 77 4.87 0.40 -19.86
N GLY A 78 5.36 1.36 -19.09
CA GLY A 78 4.59 2.17 -18.14
C GLY A 78 5.20 2.16 -16.75
N LYS A 79 5.05 3.28 -16.07
CA LYS A 79 5.47 3.49 -14.69
C LYS A 79 4.23 3.78 -13.85
N PHE A 80 4.16 3.16 -12.69
CA PHE A 80 3.07 3.37 -11.76
C PHE A 80 3.65 3.68 -10.38
N MET A 81 3.21 4.75 -9.77
CA MET A 81 3.85 5.31 -8.60
C MET A 81 2.82 5.64 -7.54
N VAL A 82 3.24 5.63 -6.27
CA VAL A 82 2.43 6.12 -5.15
C VAL A 82 3.28 7.07 -4.32
N GLY A 83 2.85 8.32 -4.24
CA GLY A 83 3.40 9.30 -3.31
C GLY A 83 2.63 9.25 -2.00
N ILE A 84 3.32 9.20 -0.86
CA ILE A 84 2.70 9.00 0.45
C ILE A 84 3.21 10.05 1.43
N ALA A 85 2.27 10.64 2.19
CA ALA A 85 2.51 11.51 3.32
C ALA A 85 1.94 10.86 4.60
N THR A 86 2.79 10.61 5.58
CA THR A 86 2.38 9.97 6.84
C THR A 86 2.20 10.95 8.00
N GLY A 87 2.67 12.19 7.86
CA GLY A 87 2.70 13.17 8.95
C GLY A 87 3.61 12.79 10.13
N LYS A 88 4.41 11.73 9.99
CA LYS A 88 5.35 11.27 11.06
C LYS A 88 6.69 11.99 10.99
N THR A 89 7.10 12.40 9.82
CA THR A 89 8.32 13.17 9.54
C THR A 89 8.00 14.24 8.53
N ASP A 90 8.81 15.30 8.51
CA ASP A 90 8.70 16.30 7.47
C ASP A 90 8.94 15.65 6.10
N GLY A 91 8.09 15.99 5.14
CA GLY A 91 8.18 15.55 3.77
C GLY A 91 8.66 16.68 2.84
N THR A 92 8.62 16.41 1.54
CA THR A 92 8.86 17.41 0.51
C THR A 92 7.60 17.67 -0.30
N LEU A 93 7.31 18.93 -0.58
CA LEU A 93 6.22 19.33 -1.47
C LEU A 93 6.59 19.14 -2.94
N THR A 94 7.87 19.09 -3.26
CA THR A 94 8.37 19.03 -4.63
C THR A 94 9.42 17.94 -4.78
N GLY A 95 9.33 17.20 -5.88
CA GLY A 95 10.25 16.11 -6.16
C GLY A 95 9.86 14.79 -5.50
N ASN A 96 10.49 13.75 -5.96
CA ASN A 96 10.23 12.36 -5.59
C ASN A 96 11.50 11.52 -5.78
N GLY A 97 11.45 10.24 -5.39
CA GLY A 97 12.61 9.36 -5.46
C GLY A 97 13.23 9.17 -6.84
N TRP A 98 12.49 9.40 -7.91
CA TRP A 98 12.97 9.32 -9.29
C TRP A 98 13.29 10.68 -9.92
N SER A 99 13.14 11.76 -9.16
CA SER A 99 13.36 13.14 -9.65
C SER A 99 12.50 13.50 -10.88
N ARG A 100 11.33 12.89 -11.02
CA ARG A 100 10.37 13.23 -12.08
C ARG A 100 9.63 14.50 -11.72
N PRO A 101 9.06 15.22 -12.70
CA PRO A 101 8.27 16.44 -12.43
C PRO A 101 6.88 16.13 -11.84
N ILE A 102 6.84 15.29 -10.80
CA ILE A 102 5.64 14.85 -10.10
C ILE A 102 5.77 15.24 -8.63
N ASN A 103 4.79 15.98 -8.10
CA ASN A 103 4.78 16.47 -6.75
C ASN A 103 3.52 16.02 -6.01
N LEU A 104 3.63 15.80 -4.72
CA LEU A 104 2.49 15.66 -3.81
C LEU A 104 2.37 16.97 -3.03
N SER A 105 1.38 17.78 -3.31
CA SER A 105 1.09 18.98 -2.55
C SER A 105 -0.41 19.08 -2.26
N TYR A 106 -0.75 19.88 -1.23
CA TYR A 106 -2.08 19.90 -0.68
C TYR A 106 -2.36 21.28 -0.04
N ASP A 107 -3.38 22.00 -0.51
CA ASP A 107 -3.66 23.37 -0.07
C ASP A 107 -4.37 23.45 1.28
N ASN A 108 -5.07 22.39 1.68
CA ASN A 108 -5.75 22.30 2.98
C ASN A 108 -5.06 21.27 3.86
N ASP A 109 -3.99 21.68 4.51
CA ASP A 109 -3.27 20.81 5.44
C ASP A 109 -4.22 20.29 6.54
N PRO A 110 -4.60 18.99 6.53
CA PRO A 110 -5.44 18.43 7.57
C PRO A 110 -4.73 18.36 8.92
N PHE A 111 -3.42 18.54 8.95
CA PHE A 111 -2.63 18.57 10.18
C PHE A 111 -2.43 19.98 10.75
N ALA A 112 -2.96 21.03 10.09
CA ALA A 112 -3.01 22.46 10.51
C ALA A 112 -1.69 23.08 11.05
N VAL A 113 -0.63 22.32 11.17
CA VAL A 113 0.65 22.72 11.77
C VAL A 113 1.88 22.09 11.11
N GLN A 114 1.70 21.19 10.15
CA GLN A 114 2.80 20.50 9.47
C GLN A 114 2.64 20.61 7.94
N ILE A 115 3.73 20.85 7.26
CA ILE A 115 3.77 20.81 5.82
C ILE A 115 3.55 19.36 5.40
N ILE A 116 2.41 19.05 4.75
CA ILE A 116 2.21 17.76 4.12
C ILE A 116 3.01 17.73 2.84
N GLY A 117 4.05 16.95 2.85
CA GLY A 117 4.83 16.60 1.68
C GLY A 117 4.99 15.10 1.61
N MET A 118 5.44 14.60 0.47
CA MET A 118 5.84 13.20 0.37
C MET A 118 6.98 12.91 1.32
N ASN A 119 6.84 11.87 2.12
CA ASN A 119 7.94 11.31 2.88
C ASN A 119 8.23 9.85 2.52
N HIS A 120 7.37 9.23 1.70
CA HIS A 120 7.62 7.92 1.09
C HIS A 120 7.17 7.96 -0.37
N TRP A 121 7.88 7.24 -1.23
CA TRP A 121 7.60 7.15 -2.64
C TRP A 121 7.81 5.72 -3.13
N ILE A 122 6.78 5.14 -3.73
CA ILE A 122 6.86 3.86 -4.42
C ILE A 122 6.93 4.16 -5.91
N GLY A 123 7.91 3.58 -6.60
CA GLY A 123 7.97 3.55 -8.05
C GLY A 123 7.94 2.13 -8.56
N THR A 124 7.12 1.85 -9.55
CA THR A 124 7.05 0.55 -10.21
C THR A 124 7.05 0.69 -11.72
N TRP A 125 7.48 -0.34 -12.42
CA TRP A 125 7.46 -0.44 -13.87
C TRP A 125 7.04 -1.83 -14.30
N VAL A 126 6.49 -1.96 -15.49
CA VAL A 126 5.99 -3.22 -16.04
C VAL A 126 6.84 -3.76 -17.20
N ASP A 127 7.72 -2.95 -17.77
CA ASP A 127 8.64 -3.34 -18.84
C ASP A 127 9.69 -4.37 -18.37
N ASN A 128 10.12 -5.26 -19.28
CA ASN A 128 11.14 -6.28 -19.03
C ASN A 128 10.86 -7.18 -17.79
N GLY A 129 9.60 -7.54 -17.60
CA GLY A 129 9.18 -8.37 -16.46
C GLY A 129 8.90 -7.61 -15.18
N GLY A 130 9.02 -6.28 -15.23
CA GLY A 130 8.64 -5.39 -14.15
C GLY A 130 9.66 -5.28 -13.01
N GLY A 131 9.42 -4.29 -12.17
CA GLY A 131 10.19 -4.08 -10.96
C GLY A 131 9.61 -2.98 -10.09
N SER A 132 10.20 -2.81 -8.91
CA SER A 132 9.71 -1.85 -7.93
C SER A 132 10.82 -1.30 -7.04
N GLN A 133 10.63 -0.08 -6.57
CA GLN A 133 11.55 0.62 -5.68
C GLN A 133 10.76 1.43 -4.65
N LEU A 134 11.29 1.49 -3.43
CA LEU A 134 10.79 2.34 -2.34
C LEU A 134 11.86 3.37 -1.99
N TYR A 135 11.46 4.61 -1.86
CA TYR A 135 12.30 5.71 -1.39
C TYR A 135 11.68 6.35 -0.15
N ASN A 136 12.54 6.74 0.79
CA ASN A 136 12.14 7.48 1.97
C ASN A 136 12.81 8.86 1.94
N TYR A 137 12.04 9.91 2.21
CA TYR A 137 12.59 11.25 2.26
C TYR A 137 13.28 11.50 3.60
N ASN A 138 14.51 11.97 3.52
CA ASN A 138 15.30 12.37 4.66
C ASN A 138 15.25 13.90 4.80
N SER A 139 14.45 14.39 5.72
CA SER A 139 14.28 15.83 5.94
C SER A 139 15.53 16.53 6.47
N THR A 140 16.44 15.78 7.10
CA THR A 140 17.70 16.36 7.62
C THR A 140 18.66 16.72 6.47
N THR A 141 18.74 15.88 5.46
CA THR A 141 19.63 16.08 4.29
C THR A 141 18.90 16.65 3.09
N SER A 142 17.57 16.73 3.14
CA SER A 142 16.69 17.12 2.02
C SER A 142 16.89 16.24 0.77
N THR A 143 17.11 14.94 0.98
CA THR A 143 17.35 13.96 -0.08
C THR A 143 16.43 12.76 0.05
N TRP A 144 16.28 12.01 -1.05
CA TRP A 144 15.61 10.73 -1.06
C TRP A 144 16.61 9.61 -0.81
N ASP A 145 16.41 8.86 0.28
CA ASP A 145 17.17 7.67 0.62
C ASP A 145 16.54 6.44 -0.04
N GLY A 146 17.35 5.63 -0.71
CA GLY A 146 16.89 4.44 -1.41
C GLY A 146 17.76 4.10 -2.63
N PRO A 147 17.32 3.17 -3.49
CA PRO A 147 16.08 2.42 -3.35
C PRO A 147 16.13 1.30 -2.29
N ALA A 148 15.01 1.11 -1.59
CA ALA A 148 14.73 -0.06 -0.80
C ALA A 148 13.76 -1.00 -1.55
N THR A 149 13.66 -2.25 -1.11
CA THR A 149 12.78 -3.26 -1.72
C THR A 149 11.40 -3.22 -1.10
N LEU A 150 10.36 -3.38 -1.91
CA LEU A 150 9.00 -3.63 -1.44
C LEU A 150 8.91 -5.03 -0.82
N THR A 151 7.92 -5.26 0.05
CA THR A 151 7.58 -6.60 0.55
C THR A 151 7.15 -7.50 -0.60
N SER A 152 6.32 -6.98 -1.49
CA SER A 152 5.94 -7.66 -2.73
C SER A 152 5.57 -6.66 -3.82
N PHE A 153 5.76 -7.12 -5.06
CA PHE A 153 5.31 -6.46 -6.27
C PHE A 153 4.87 -7.51 -7.28
N SER A 154 3.74 -7.27 -7.92
CA SER A 154 3.27 -8.07 -9.06
C SER A 154 2.31 -7.26 -9.91
N PHE A 155 2.16 -7.65 -11.17
CA PHE A 155 1.11 -7.11 -12.04
C PHE A 155 0.49 -8.21 -12.88
N THR A 156 -0.73 -7.97 -13.31
CA THR A 156 -1.47 -8.84 -14.23
C THR A 156 -1.96 -8.01 -15.39
N GLY A 157 -1.92 -8.59 -16.59
CA GLY A 157 -2.49 -8.00 -17.80
C GLY A 157 -3.92 -8.46 -18.06
N GLY A 158 -4.57 -7.83 -19.02
CA GLY A 158 -5.92 -8.12 -19.46
C GLY A 158 -6.65 -6.86 -19.92
N ALA A 159 -7.95 -6.97 -20.21
CA ALA A 159 -8.76 -5.79 -20.55
C ALA A 159 -8.73 -4.71 -19.47
N THR A 160 -8.51 -5.13 -18.23
CA THR A 160 -8.20 -4.30 -17.07
C THR A 160 -6.99 -4.93 -16.38
N SER A 161 -5.98 -4.15 -16.12
CA SER A 161 -4.75 -4.60 -15.45
C SER A 161 -4.75 -4.25 -13.98
N GLU A 162 -4.10 -5.07 -13.17
CA GLU A 162 -3.87 -4.81 -11.76
C GLU A 162 -2.37 -4.73 -11.47
N ILE A 163 -1.97 -3.72 -10.69
CA ILE A 163 -0.60 -3.54 -10.19
C ILE A 163 -0.66 -3.59 -8.68
N ASN A 164 -0.03 -4.60 -8.11
CA ASN A 164 -0.06 -4.86 -6.67
C ASN A 164 1.29 -4.51 -6.05
N MET A 165 1.25 -3.71 -5.00
CA MET A 165 2.41 -3.21 -4.27
C MET A 165 2.19 -3.41 -2.78
N SER A 166 3.20 -3.90 -2.06
CA SER A 166 3.13 -4.09 -0.61
C SER A 166 4.40 -3.57 0.03
N ILE A 167 4.26 -2.72 1.05
CA ILE A 167 5.39 -2.16 1.79
C ILE A 167 5.20 -2.37 3.30
N PRO A 168 6.29 -2.55 4.07
CA PRO A 168 6.18 -2.71 5.52
C PRO A 168 5.65 -1.43 6.18
N LEU A 169 4.67 -1.56 7.07
CA LEU A 169 4.20 -0.43 7.91
C LEU A 169 5.36 0.19 8.69
N ALA A 170 6.29 -0.64 9.15
CA ALA A 170 7.47 -0.20 9.88
C ALA A 170 8.40 0.72 9.06
N SER A 171 8.49 0.53 7.72
CA SER A 171 9.30 1.40 6.87
C SER A 171 8.74 2.80 6.75
N MET A 172 7.44 2.98 7.00
CA MET A 172 6.76 4.28 7.04
C MET A 172 6.62 4.85 8.45
N GLY A 173 7.00 4.10 9.48
CA GLY A 173 6.82 4.50 10.88
C GLY A 173 5.35 4.60 11.30
N VAL A 174 4.42 3.96 10.59
CA VAL A 174 2.99 4.00 10.89
C VAL A 174 2.53 2.77 11.65
N ILE A 175 1.51 2.95 12.47
CA ILE A 175 0.88 1.92 13.29
C ILE A 175 -0.64 1.95 13.09
N PRO A 176 -1.39 0.92 13.50
CA PRO A 176 -2.84 0.94 13.48
C PRO A 176 -3.43 2.18 14.15
N GLY A 177 -4.37 2.83 13.47
CA GLY A 177 -4.98 4.11 13.84
C GLY A 177 -4.34 5.34 13.22
N ASP A 178 -3.15 5.24 12.66
CA ASP A 178 -2.54 6.34 11.91
C ASP A 178 -3.26 6.54 10.57
N VAL A 179 -3.28 7.78 10.10
CA VAL A 179 -3.80 8.14 8.79
C VAL A 179 -2.63 8.44 7.87
N ILE A 180 -2.63 7.84 6.68
CA ILE A 180 -1.74 8.21 5.59
C ILE A 180 -2.54 8.97 4.53
N TYR A 181 -1.89 9.91 3.86
CA TYR A 181 -2.41 10.59 2.68
C TYR A 181 -1.58 10.18 1.48
N PHE A 182 -2.21 10.02 0.33
CA PHE A 182 -1.50 9.52 -0.85
C PHE A 182 -2.19 9.95 -2.14
N ASP A 183 -1.43 9.88 -3.21
CA ASP A 183 -1.91 9.86 -4.58
C ASP A 183 -1.17 8.79 -5.37
N ALA A 184 -1.84 8.19 -6.34
CA ALA A 184 -1.24 7.26 -7.27
C ALA A 184 -1.14 7.91 -8.66
N TYR A 185 -0.08 7.59 -9.38
CA TYR A 185 0.24 8.22 -10.65
C TYR A 185 0.62 7.17 -11.70
N SER A 186 0.33 7.46 -12.94
CA SER A 186 0.92 6.77 -14.08
C SER A 186 1.85 7.70 -14.88
N SER A 187 2.85 7.14 -15.54
CA SER A 187 3.81 7.89 -16.35
C SER A 187 4.43 7.02 -17.45
N GLY A 188 5.05 7.67 -18.40
CA GLY A 188 5.82 7.03 -19.47
C GLY A 188 7.16 6.45 -19.02
N GLY A 189 7.97 6.03 -19.99
CA GLY A 189 9.27 5.41 -19.77
C GLY A 189 10.43 6.39 -19.55
N GLY A 190 10.32 7.63 -20.06
CA GLY A 190 11.41 8.61 -20.01
C GLY A 190 11.64 9.18 -18.61
N ASP A 191 12.89 9.51 -18.27
CA ASP A 191 13.24 10.06 -16.94
C ASP A 191 12.61 11.45 -16.70
N GLY A 192 12.32 12.20 -17.77
CA GLY A 192 11.65 13.50 -17.70
C GLY A 192 10.13 13.43 -17.79
N ASP A 193 9.55 12.25 -17.96
CA ASP A 193 8.11 12.11 -18.10
C ASP A 193 7.41 12.42 -16.76
N SER A 194 6.39 13.25 -16.81
CA SER A 194 5.52 13.57 -15.69
C SER A 194 4.43 12.51 -15.50
N ALA A 195 3.65 12.63 -14.44
CA ALA A 195 2.39 11.93 -14.35
C ALA A 195 1.45 12.43 -15.45
N ILE A 196 0.85 11.50 -16.16
CA ILE A 196 -0.15 11.81 -17.19
C ILE A 196 -1.54 11.48 -16.71
N ASP A 197 -1.64 10.71 -15.66
CA ASP A 197 -2.85 10.39 -14.93
C ASP A 197 -2.59 10.28 -13.43
N SER A 198 -3.61 10.52 -12.61
CA SER A 198 -3.51 10.53 -11.17
C SER A 198 -4.87 10.23 -10.53
N LEU A 199 -4.89 9.28 -9.63
CA LEU A 199 -6.07 8.83 -8.88
C LEU A 199 -6.82 9.94 -8.14
N ALA A 200 -6.12 11.00 -7.70
CA ALA A 200 -6.74 12.11 -6.96
C ALA A 200 -7.28 13.23 -7.86
N ASN A 201 -7.04 13.16 -9.16
CA ASN A 201 -7.47 14.18 -10.10
C ASN A 201 -8.36 13.59 -11.21
N PRO A 202 -9.68 13.82 -11.16
CA PRO A 202 -10.62 13.27 -12.14
C PRO A 202 -10.64 14.03 -13.47
N ASN A 203 -9.62 14.82 -13.74
CA ASN A 203 -9.51 15.60 -14.98
C ASN A 203 -8.13 15.41 -15.60
N VAL A 204 -8.00 15.73 -16.87
CA VAL A 204 -6.70 15.73 -17.56
C VAL A 204 -5.65 16.47 -16.74
N ALA A 205 -4.62 15.73 -16.31
CA ALA A 205 -3.59 16.25 -15.41
C ALA A 205 -2.57 17.12 -16.15
N VAL A 206 -2.08 16.64 -17.29
CA VAL A 206 -1.10 17.34 -18.15
C VAL A 206 -1.44 17.11 -19.62
N THR A 207 -0.99 18.02 -20.48
CA THR A 207 -1.22 17.95 -21.93
C THR A 207 0.01 17.47 -22.71
N ASP A 208 1.13 17.27 -22.04
CA ASP A 208 2.36 16.74 -22.61
C ASP A 208 3.17 15.95 -21.56
N TRP A 209 4.12 15.12 -22.03
CA TRP A 209 4.94 14.26 -21.18
C TRP A 209 5.85 15.03 -20.20
N GLY A 210 6.28 16.23 -20.56
CA GLY A 210 7.22 17.03 -19.77
C GLY A 210 6.55 18.06 -18.83
N GLY A 211 5.24 18.15 -18.85
CA GLY A 211 4.50 19.10 -18.02
C GLY A 211 4.60 18.74 -16.52
N PRO A 212 4.95 19.69 -15.64
CA PRO A 212 4.99 19.40 -14.22
C PRO A 212 3.58 19.07 -13.71
N TYR A 213 3.45 17.95 -13.00
CA TYR A 213 2.23 17.55 -12.33
C TYR A 213 2.32 17.75 -10.82
N THR A 214 1.29 18.31 -10.24
CA THR A 214 1.10 18.43 -8.81
C THR A 214 -0.21 17.75 -8.44
N SER A 215 -0.19 16.88 -7.46
CA SER A 215 -1.41 16.24 -6.95
C SER A 215 -2.49 17.27 -6.68
N TYR A 216 -3.71 16.92 -7.02
CA TYR A 216 -4.84 17.84 -7.04
C TYR A 216 -5.12 18.37 -5.64
N ALA A 217 -4.57 19.51 -5.38
CA ALA A 217 -4.91 20.32 -4.23
C ALA A 217 -6.09 21.21 -4.61
N THR A 218 -6.96 21.37 -3.71
CA THR A 218 -8.31 21.87 -3.82
C THR A 218 -8.46 23.36 -4.15
N ALA A 219 -7.69 23.94 -5.02
CA ALA A 219 -7.90 25.34 -5.44
C ALA A 219 -9.31 25.63 -5.97
N ALA A 220 -10.13 24.61 -6.18
CA ALA A 220 -11.49 24.78 -6.71
C ALA A 220 -12.50 23.75 -6.21
N GLY A 221 -12.34 23.21 -4.99
CA GLY A 221 -13.30 22.25 -4.44
C GLY A 221 -13.13 20.81 -4.93
N GLY A 222 -11.95 20.45 -5.40
CA GLY A 222 -11.59 19.06 -5.68
C GLY A 222 -11.48 18.22 -4.40
N PRO A 223 -11.47 16.87 -4.50
CA PRO A 223 -11.52 15.98 -3.36
C PRO A 223 -10.27 15.99 -2.47
N GLY A 224 -9.19 16.63 -2.91
CA GLY A 224 -7.89 16.59 -2.22
C GLY A 224 -7.20 15.24 -2.36
N LEU A 225 -6.14 15.02 -1.59
CA LEU A 225 -5.46 13.73 -1.54
C LEU A 225 -6.36 12.65 -0.97
N ASN A 226 -6.18 11.43 -1.45
CA ASN A 226 -6.78 10.25 -0.85
C ASN A 226 -6.19 9.99 0.53
N SER A 227 -6.98 9.42 1.43
CA SER A 227 -6.50 9.08 2.78
C SER A 227 -6.92 7.66 3.16
N TYR A 228 -6.05 6.98 3.90
CA TYR A 228 -6.33 5.65 4.44
C TYR A 228 -5.96 5.61 5.92
N THR A 229 -6.89 5.12 6.75
CA THR A 229 -6.60 4.86 8.16
C THR A 229 -6.09 3.43 8.30
N VAL A 230 -4.87 3.26 8.79
CA VAL A 230 -4.29 1.93 9.04
C VAL A 230 -5.16 1.17 10.02
N ALA A 231 -5.82 0.12 9.55
CA ALA A 231 -6.76 -0.65 10.34
C ALA A 231 -6.03 -1.54 11.37
N VAL A 232 -6.71 -1.79 12.49
CA VAL A 232 -6.32 -2.87 13.40
C VAL A 232 -6.77 -4.18 12.77
N PRO A 233 -5.86 -5.08 12.38
CA PRO A 233 -6.28 -6.36 11.83
C PRO A 233 -7.09 -7.12 12.87
N GLU A 234 -8.29 -7.57 12.50
CA GLU A 234 -9.11 -8.36 13.42
C GLU A 234 -8.40 -9.69 13.74
N PRO A 235 -8.41 -10.12 15.02
CA PRO A 235 -7.93 -11.45 15.36
C PRO A 235 -8.77 -12.47 14.58
N GLY A 236 -8.12 -13.21 13.68
CA GLY A 236 -8.82 -14.21 12.87
C GLY A 236 -9.72 -15.08 13.75
N THR A 237 -10.92 -15.34 13.29
CA THR A 237 -11.99 -16.10 14.00
C THR A 237 -11.52 -17.44 14.59
N LEU A 238 -10.42 -18.01 14.10
CA LEU A 238 -9.75 -19.19 14.66
C LEU A 238 -9.13 -18.91 16.04
N GLY A 239 -8.65 -17.71 16.33
CA GLY A 239 -8.10 -17.34 17.64
C GLY A 239 -9.17 -17.29 18.73
N LEU A 240 -10.36 -16.82 18.41
CA LEU A 240 -11.51 -16.80 19.33
C LEU A 240 -12.03 -18.22 19.60
N GLY A 241 -12.06 -19.10 18.60
CA GLY A 241 -12.46 -20.49 18.74
C GLY A 241 -11.56 -21.30 19.68
N VAL A 242 -10.25 -21.10 19.58
CA VAL A 242 -9.28 -21.76 20.47
C VAL A 242 -9.36 -21.23 21.90
N ALA A 243 -9.55 -19.92 22.09
CA ALA A 243 -9.73 -19.34 23.41
C ALA A 243 -11.01 -19.83 24.11
N MET A 244 -12.11 -19.97 23.38
CA MET A 244 -13.36 -20.51 23.92
C MET A 244 -13.26 -22.00 24.25
N LEU A 245 -12.58 -22.81 23.42
CA LEU A 245 -12.39 -24.24 23.66
C LEU A 245 -11.47 -24.50 24.84
N THR A 246 -10.41 -23.74 25.03
CA THR A 246 -9.52 -23.85 26.19
C THR A 246 -10.20 -23.38 27.47
N GLY A 247 -10.99 -22.32 27.43
CA GLY A 247 -11.80 -21.85 28.57
C GLY A 247 -12.84 -22.87 29.02
N ALA A 248 -13.58 -23.48 28.08
CA ALA A 248 -14.58 -24.53 28.38
C ALA A 248 -13.92 -25.81 28.91
N GLY A 249 -12.75 -26.18 28.40
CA GLY A 249 -12.00 -27.35 28.89
C GLY A 249 -11.51 -27.18 30.34
N PHE A 250 -11.16 -25.97 30.74
CA PHE A 250 -10.72 -25.65 32.11
C PHE A 250 -11.89 -25.69 33.11
N GLU A 251 -13.08 -25.21 32.72
CA GLU A 251 -14.28 -25.29 33.57
C GLU A 251 -14.77 -26.72 33.79
N LEU A 252 -14.77 -27.56 32.73
CA LEU A 252 -15.13 -28.97 32.84
C LEU A 252 -14.18 -29.77 33.74
N ARG A 253 -12.88 -29.46 33.71
CA ARG A 253 -11.88 -30.08 34.57
C ARG A 253 -12.04 -29.65 36.03
N ARG A 254 -12.47 -28.43 36.31
CA ARG A 254 -12.72 -27.89 37.64
C ARG A 254 -13.96 -28.51 38.29
N ARG A 255 -15.02 -28.78 37.51
CA ARG A 255 -16.24 -29.45 37.97
C ARG A 255 -16.03 -30.95 38.30
N ARG A 256 -15.15 -31.64 37.56
CA ARG A 256 -14.81 -33.06 37.87
C ARG A 256 -13.98 -33.27 39.15
N ARG A 257 -13.28 -32.26 39.63
CA ARG A 257 -12.52 -32.35 40.89
C ARG A 257 -13.34 -32.00 42.13
N ARG A 258 -14.58 -31.58 42.00
CA ARG A 258 -15.49 -31.25 43.10
C ARG A 258 -16.58 -32.28 43.34
N ARG A 259 -16.54 -33.41 42.65
CA ARG A 259 -17.32 -34.61 42.89
C ARG A 259 -16.36 -35.74 43.36
#